data_fe31e28f2a802b1609ad3576387db420
#
_entry.id   fe31e28f2a802b1609ad3576387db420
#
_cell.length_a   1.000
_cell.length_b   1.000
_cell.length_c   1.000
_cell.angle_alpha   90.00
_cell.angle_beta   90.00
_cell.angle_gamma   90.00
#
_symmetry.space_group_name_H-M   'P 1'
#
loop_
_entity.id
_entity.type
_entity.pdbx_description
1 polymer ?
#
loop_
_entity_poly.entity_id
_entity_poly.type
_entity_poly.pdbx_seq_one_letter_code
_entity_poly.pdbx_strand_id
1 'polypeptide(L)'
;MTHHRIPRRGRGALSVVLIAGVLLPTVSGASPALGTTRGVDCVSGKPGLADKLSKDIIAALRGRESTTAVAVRDRTTDTVCSLRGSQKFDSASVVKVTVLSALLWDAQKTHRALTKRENKLSTAMITKSDNEATTTLWNQLGPTKIKGFLKAAGMTQTTPGEGGYWGLTQVTAHDEERLLALVTARNSVLSDTSRRYVLDRMGKVVPSQRWGVPAGAPASATVQLKNGWLERSNRGWRVHSIGAFTGKGHDYQIAVLTDDDKKMNDGVNTIQAVAKAVHKDLNPA
;
A
#
# COMPACT_ATOMS: atom_id res chain seq x y z
N MET A 1 -2.43 66.91 -20.43
CA MET A 1 -1.21 67.65 -20.76
C MET A 1 -0.06 66.68 -20.53
N THR A 2 0.72 66.19 -21.41
CA THR A 2 1.22 66.60 -22.69
C THR A 2 1.66 65.36 -23.51
N HIS A 3 1.33 65.41 -24.79
CA HIS A 3 1.80 64.50 -25.85
C HIS A 3 3.32 64.59 -26.09
N HIS A 4 3.95 63.51 -26.61
CA HIS A 4 4.81 63.53 -27.81
C HIS A 4 5.35 62.11 -28.10
N ARG A 5 4.98 61.55 -29.19
CA ARG A 5 5.37 61.55 -30.61
C ARG A 5 6.42 60.49 -30.96
N ILE A 6 5.97 59.60 -31.84
CA ILE A 6 6.73 58.63 -32.64
C ILE A 6 7.54 59.35 -33.70
N PRO A 7 8.66 58.80 -34.13
CA PRO A 7 8.99 58.86 -35.56
C PRO A 7 9.18 57.49 -36.23
N ARG A 8 8.83 57.53 -37.50
CA ARG A 8 8.86 56.45 -38.50
C ARG A 8 10.17 56.42 -39.28
N ARG A 9 10.47 55.21 -39.84
CA ARG A 9 11.14 54.90 -41.11
C ARG A 9 12.64 54.69 -41.12
N GLY A 10 13.00 53.46 -41.60
CA GLY A 10 14.23 53.13 -42.30
C GLY A 10 14.02 51.81 -43.01
N ARG A 11 13.90 51.92 -44.37
CA ARG A 11 13.90 50.77 -45.31
C ARG A 11 15.32 50.36 -45.55
N GLY A 12 15.64 49.03 -45.48
CA GLY A 12 16.94 48.48 -45.84
C GLY A 12 16.80 47.07 -46.42
N ALA A 13 17.19 46.99 -47.65
CA ALA A 13 17.40 45.95 -48.65
C ALA A 13 17.39 44.45 -48.27
N LEU A 14 16.75 43.68 -49.17
CA LEU A 14 16.83 42.24 -49.34
C LEU A 14 18.26 41.79 -49.66
N SER A 15 18.73 40.77 -48.96
CA SER A 15 19.78 39.88 -49.44
C SER A 15 19.24 38.45 -49.36
N VAL A 16 19.01 37.87 -50.54
CA VAL A 16 18.63 36.46 -50.71
C VAL A 16 19.90 35.64 -50.59
N VAL A 17 19.97 34.81 -49.53
CA VAL A 17 20.97 33.74 -49.42
C VAL A 17 20.25 32.43 -49.67
N LEU A 18 20.54 31.80 -50.82
CA LEU A 18 20.16 30.44 -51.17
C LEU A 18 21.01 29.47 -50.32
N ILE A 19 20.44 28.85 -49.32
CA ILE A 19 21.05 27.72 -48.61
C ILE A 19 20.39 26.44 -49.14
N ALA A 20 21.21 25.61 -49.82
CA ALA A 20 20.81 24.29 -50.28
C ALA A 20 20.45 23.43 -49.06
N GLY A 21 19.18 23.09 -48.93
CA GLY A 21 18.68 22.23 -47.88
C GLY A 21 19.06 20.77 -48.14
N VAL A 22 19.93 20.22 -47.31
CA VAL A 22 20.13 18.77 -47.18
C VAL A 22 18.93 18.22 -46.39
N LEU A 23 18.03 17.52 -47.08
CA LEU A 23 16.94 16.75 -46.47
C LEU A 23 17.52 15.53 -45.76
N LEU A 24 17.73 15.62 -44.46
CA LEU A 24 17.94 14.44 -43.63
C LEU A 24 16.55 13.81 -43.37
N PRO A 25 16.39 12.48 -43.53
CA PRO A 25 15.16 11.82 -43.18
C PRO A 25 14.97 11.87 -41.63
N THR A 26 13.98 12.61 -41.19
CA THR A 26 13.52 12.51 -39.79
C THR A 26 12.91 11.15 -39.60
N VAL A 27 13.65 10.22 -39.00
CA VAL A 27 13.09 9.01 -38.43
C VAL A 27 12.21 9.47 -37.26
N SER A 28 10.93 9.58 -37.53
CA SER A 28 9.90 9.71 -36.46
C SER A 28 9.90 8.42 -35.66
N GLY A 29 10.77 8.35 -34.67
CA GLY A 29 10.67 7.36 -33.61
C GLY A 29 9.34 7.58 -32.89
N ALA A 30 8.32 6.84 -33.31
CA ALA A 30 7.13 6.67 -32.49
C ALA A 30 7.59 6.04 -31.17
N SER A 31 7.70 6.87 -30.11
CA SER A 31 7.77 6.34 -28.76
C SER A 31 6.58 5.39 -28.59
N PRO A 32 6.79 4.12 -28.23
CA PRO A 32 5.66 3.29 -27.92
C PRO A 32 4.93 3.99 -26.76
N ALA A 33 3.69 4.38 -26.99
CA ALA A 33 2.78 4.71 -25.91
C ALA A 33 2.88 3.53 -24.96
N LEU A 34 3.36 3.76 -23.74
CA LEU A 34 3.25 2.83 -22.62
C LEU A 34 1.75 2.62 -22.40
N GLY A 35 1.17 1.72 -23.21
CA GLY A 35 -0.11 1.11 -22.92
C GLY A 35 0.07 0.51 -21.55
N THR A 36 -0.70 1.01 -20.58
CA THR A 36 -0.80 0.44 -19.24
C THR A 36 -1.28 -0.99 -19.39
N THR A 37 -0.35 -1.91 -19.64
CA THR A 37 -0.59 -3.32 -19.49
C THR A 37 -0.97 -3.52 -18.03
N ARG A 38 -2.20 -3.94 -17.80
CA ARG A 38 -2.73 -4.33 -16.49
C ARG A 38 -2.06 -5.63 -16.06
N GLY A 39 -0.72 -5.65 -16.02
CA GLY A 39 0.09 -6.77 -15.62
C GLY A 39 0.42 -6.71 -14.13
N VAL A 40 0.66 -7.86 -13.54
CA VAL A 40 1.33 -7.98 -12.25
C VAL A 40 2.83 -7.94 -12.53
N ASP A 41 3.50 -6.92 -12.03
CA ASP A 41 4.95 -6.78 -12.17
C ASP A 41 5.63 -7.50 -11.00
N CYS A 42 6.42 -8.54 -11.28
CA CYS A 42 7.19 -9.25 -10.27
C CYS A 42 8.68 -9.24 -10.62
N VAL A 43 9.53 -9.14 -9.60
CA VAL A 43 10.96 -9.41 -9.67
C VAL A 43 11.32 -10.41 -8.56
N SER A 44 12.34 -11.25 -8.78
CA SER A 44 12.77 -12.25 -7.80
C SER A 44 14.24 -12.61 -7.98
N GLY A 45 14.94 -12.84 -6.87
CA GLY A 45 16.26 -13.46 -6.88
C GLY A 45 16.21 -14.95 -7.23
N LYS A 46 15.04 -15.59 -7.13
CA LYS A 46 14.86 -17.01 -7.49
C LYS A 46 14.43 -17.15 -8.94
N PRO A 47 15.20 -17.86 -9.79
CA PRO A 47 14.87 -18.03 -11.23
C PRO A 47 13.45 -18.60 -11.45
N GLY A 48 12.70 -18.00 -12.38
CA GLY A 48 11.36 -18.42 -12.78
C GLY A 48 10.24 -18.09 -11.79
N LEU A 49 10.56 -17.67 -10.55
CA LEU A 49 9.53 -17.38 -9.54
C LEU A 49 8.74 -16.11 -9.87
N ALA A 50 9.39 -15.08 -10.41
CA ALA A 50 8.74 -13.83 -10.80
C ALA A 50 7.64 -14.07 -11.86
N ASP A 51 7.96 -14.78 -12.93
CA ASP A 51 7.02 -15.09 -14.01
C ASP A 51 5.88 -15.96 -13.51
N LYS A 52 6.18 -16.93 -12.65
CA LYS A 52 5.18 -17.82 -12.06
C LYS A 52 4.20 -17.05 -11.19
N LEU A 53 4.68 -16.20 -10.27
CA LEU A 53 3.84 -15.36 -9.41
C LEU A 53 2.97 -14.41 -10.24
N SER A 54 3.58 -13.71 -11.22
CA SER A 54 2.84 -12.82 -12.11
C SER A 54 1.69 -13.55 -12.80
N LYS A 55 1.96 -14.69 -13.42
CA LYS A 55 0.97 -15.52 -14.11
C LYS A 55 -0.13 -16.02 -13.17
N ASP A 56 0.23 -16.54 -12.00
CA ASP A 56 -0.73 -17.17 -11.09
C ASP A 56 -1.58 -16.13 -10.36
N ILE A 57 -1.05 -14.93 -10.04
CA ILE A 57 -1.84 -13.80 -9.52
C ILE A 57 -2.81 -13.29 -10.59
N ILE A 58 -2.38 -13.14 -11.85
CA ILE A 58 -3.27 -12.75 -12.96
C ILE A 58 -4.39 -13.79 -13.12
N ALA A 59 -4.06 -15.08 -13.07
CA ALA A 59 -5.04 -16.15 -13.16
C ALA A 59 -6.05 -16.13 -12.01
N ALA A 60 -5.59 -15.83 -10.77
CA ALA A 60 -6.44 -15.70 -9.60
C ALA A 60 -7.43 -14.52 -9.70
N LEU A 61 -7.13 -13.50 -10.50
CA LEU A 61 -7.97 -12.33 -10.71
C LEU A 61 -8.95 -12.46 -11.90
N ARG A 62 -8.86 -13.52 -12.72
CA ARG A 62 -9.76 -13.71 -13.86
C ARG A 62 -11.21 -13.84 -13.42
N GLY A 63 -12.11 -13.14 -14.13
CA GLY A 63 -13.54 -13.16 -13.85
C GLY A 63 -13.96 -12.46 -12.56
N ARG A 64 -13.04 -11.71 -11.91
CA ARG A 64 -13.33 -10.88 -10.73
C ARG A 64 -13.56 -9.44 -11.15
N GLU A 65 -14.64 -8.86 -10.62
CA GLU A 65 -15.04 -7.49 -10.98
C GLU A 65 -14.37 -6.43 -10.09
N SER A 66 -13.80 -6.84 -8.96
CA SER A 66 -13.12 -5.93 -8.02
C SER A 66 -12.00 -5.14 -8.68
N THR A 67 -11.93 -3.85 -8.43
CA THR A 67 -10.70 -3.08 -8.62
C THR A 67 -9.69 -3.49 -7.57
N THR A 68 -8.65 -4.24 -7.96
CA THR A 68 -7.72 -4.87 -7.02
C THR A 68 -6.32 -4.29 -7.13
N ALA A 69 -5.70 -3.94 -5.98
CA ALA A 69 -4.27 -3.68 -5.86
C ALA A 69 -3.61 -4.75 -5.01
N VAL A 70 -2.39 -5.13 -5.40
CA VAL A 70 -1.59 -6.17 -4.73
C VAL A 70 -0.18 -5.64 -4.52
N ALA A 71 0.39 -5.87 -3.35
CA ALA A 71 1.82 -5.77 -3.10
C ALA A 71 2.27 -6.99 -2.28
N VAL A 72 3.33 -7.63 -2.75
CA VAL A 72 3.97 -8.78 -2.09
C VAL A 72 5.44 -8.51 -1.96
N ARG A 73 6.00 -8.83 -0.81
CA ARG A 73 7.46 -8.87 -0.60
C ARG A 73 7.82 -10.15 0.12
N ASP A 74 8.77 -10.88 -0.42
CA ASP A 74 9.43 -12.00 0.26
C ASP A 74 10.94 -11.75 0.35
N ARG A 75 11.46 -11.70 1.58
CA ARG A 75 12.89 -11.48 1.82
C ARG A 75 13.72 -12.74 1.70
N THR A 76 13.11 -13.92 1.74
CA THR A 76 13.82 -15.18 1.61
C THR A 76 14.27 -15.46 0.17
N THR A 77 13.51 -14.98 -0.80
CA THR A 77 13.77 -15.15 -2.24
C THR A 77 14.05 -13.82 -2.96
N ASP A 78 14.18 -12.72 -2.22
CA ASP A 78 14.29 -11.36 -2.76
C ASP A 78 13.21 -11.08 -3.83
N THR A 79 11.98 -11.41 -3.48
CA THR A 79 10.84 -11.27 -4.39
C THR A 79 9.99 -10.06 -4.04
N VAL A 80 9.61 -9.29 -5.06
CA VAL A 80 8.64 -8.21 -4.97
C VAL A 80 7.65 -8.34 -6.11
N CYS A 81 6.33 -8.30 -5.80
CA CYS A 81 5.28 -8.22 -6.81
C CYS A 81 4.38 -7.01 -6.56
N SER A 82 3.90 -6.39 -7.64
CA SER A 82 3.00 -5.25 -7.59
C SER A 82 1.95 -5.30 -8.69
N LEU A 83 0.70 -5.02 -8.32
CA LEU A 83 -0.40 -4.71 -9.22
C LEU A 83 -1.08 -3.45 -8.70
N ARG A 84 -1.15 -2.39 -9.52
CA ARG A 84 -1.74 -1.09 -9.11
C ARG A 84 -1.25 -0.62 -7.73
N GLY A 85 0.00 -0.90 -7.39
CA GLY A 85 0.55 -0.72 -6.04
C GLY A 85 0.45 0.70 -5.50
N SER A 86 0.38 1.72 -6.36
CA SER A 86 0.24 3.15 -6.01
C SER A 86 -1.19 3.68 -6.13
N GLN A 87 -2.17 2.83 -6.48
CA GLN A 87 -3.59 3.25 -6.50
C GLN A 87 -4.08 3.47 -5.07
N LYS A 88 -4.82 4.56 -4.87
CA LYS A 88 -5.37 4.93 -3.55
C LYS A 88 -6.70 4.27 -3.29
N PHE A 89 -6.88 3.84 -2.06
CA PHE A 89 -8.10 3.23 -1.52
C PHE A 89 -8.46 3.85 -0.17
N ASP A 90 -9.75 3.96 0.15
CA ASP A 90 -10.20 4.25 1.52
C ASP A 90 -9.76 3.09 2.43
N SER A 91 -8.95 3.36 3.43
CA SER A 91 -8.26 2.30 4.21
C SER A 91 -9.17 1.34 4.97
N ALA A 92 -10.40 1.76 5.29
CA ALA A 92 -11.20 1.06 6.29
C ALA A 92 -10.35 0.76 7.56
N SER A 93 -10.43 -0.45 8.09
CA SER A 93 -9.73 -0.81 9.33
C SER A 93 -8.27 -1.24 9.19
N VAL A 94 -7.68 -1.30 7.97
CA VAL A 94 -6.23 -1.61 7.87
C VAL A 94 -5.39 -0.46 8.43
N VAL A 95 -5.85 0.79 8.37
CA VAL A 95 -5.19 1.96 8.98
C VAL A 95 -4.90 1.80 10.48
N LYS A 96 -5.58 0.88 11.17
CA LYS A 96 -5.39 0.63 12.61
C LYS A 96 -3.97 0.15 12.92
N VAL A 97 -3.30 -0.52 11.98
CA VAL A 97 -1.88 -0.88 12.12
C VAL A 97 -1.01 0.38 12.07
N THR A 98 -1.31 1.32 11.17
CA THR A 98 -0.66 2.63 11.13
C THR A 98 -0.87 3.41 12.42
N VAL A 99 -2.09 3.45 12.96
CA VAL A 99 -2.41 4.13 14.24
C VAL A 99 -1.61 3.53 15.39
N LEU A 100 -1.56 2.19 15.49
CA LEU A 100 -0.77 1.52 16.53
C LEU A 100 0.72 1.82 16.39
N SER A 101 1.24 1.76 15.18
CA SER A 101 2.64 2.03 14.89
C SER A 101 3.01 3.48 15.21
N ALA A 102 2.14 4.45 14.88
CA ALA A 102 2.31 5.85 15.23
C ALA A 102 2.29 6.09 16.73
N LEU A 103 1.41 5.40 17.47
CA LEU A 103 1.35 5.47 18.94
C LEU A 103 2.66 4.98 19.58
N LEU A 104 3.17 3.85 19.11
CA LEU A 104 4.42 3.28 19.59
C LEU A 104 5.63 4.16 19.24
N TRP A 105 5.66 4.70 18.03
CA TRP A 105 6.69 5.65 17.60
C TRP A 105 6.70 6.93 18.44
N ASP A 106 5.53 7.50 18.74
CA ASP A 106 5.41 8.67 19.60
C ASP A 106 5.87 8.37 21.03
N ALA A 107 5.45 7.23 21.59
CA ALA A 107 5.87 6.78 22.92
C ALA A 107 7.39 6.58 22.99
N GLN A 108 7.97 5.96 21.95
CA GLN A 108 9.42 5.75 21.83
C GLN A 108 10.20 7.08 21.76
N LYS A 109 9.73 8.03 20.96
CA LYS A 109 10.36 9.37 20.85
C LYS A 109 10.34 10.15 22.16
N THR A 110 9.36 9.92 22.99
CA THR A 110 9.20 10.56 24.31
C THR A 110 9.73 9.69 25.46
N HIS A 111 10.47 8.61 25.12
CA HIS A 111 11.11 7.68 26.09
C HIS A 111 10.12 7.14 27.14
N ARG A 112 8.88 6.87 26.75
CA ARG A 112 7.85 6.32 27.65
C ARG A 112 7.32 4.97 27.20
N ALA A 113 6.79 4.20 28.12
CA ALA A 113 5.99 3.03 27.84
C ALA A 113 4.53 3.44 27.48
N LEU A 114 3.79 2.54 26.86
CA LEU A 114 2.33 2.71 26.74
C LEU A 114 1.70 2.67 28.13
N THR A 115 0.75 3.57 28.38
CA THR A 115 -0.09 3.53 29.57
C THR A 115 -0.98 2.28 29.58
N LYS A 116 -1.52 1.91 30.75
CA LYS A 116 -2.50 0.82 30.86
C LYS A 116 -3.71 1.05 29.95
N ARG A 117 -4.17 2.30 29.82
CA ARG A 117 -5.27 2.70 28.94
C ARG A 117 -4.92 2.49 27.47
N GLU A 118 -3.77 2.99 27.01
CA GLU A 118 -3.28 2.81 25.62
C GLU A 118 -3.11 1.33 25.25
N ASN A 119 -2.57 0.52 26.17
CA ASN A 119 -2.43 -0.91 25.98
C ASN A 119 -3.80 -1.62 25.83
N LYS A 120 -4.80 -1.25 26.65
CA LYS A 120 -6.18 -1.78 26.52
C LYS A 120 -6.81 -1.38 25.19
N LEU A 121 -6.73 -0.11 24.81
CA LEU A 121 -7.30 0.44 23.59
C LEU A 121 -6.62 -0.17 22.36
N SER A 122 -5.29 -0.21 22.29
CA SER A 122 -4.56 -0.78 21.16
C SER A 122 -4.82 -2.28 20.99
N THR A 123 -5.00 -3.00 22.10
CA THR A 123 -5.40 -4.41 22.05
C THR A 123 -6.78 -4.57 21.43
N ALA A 124 -7.79 -3.85 21.89
CA ALA A 124 -9.14 -3.90 21.31
C ALA A 124 -9.16 -3.46 19.85
N MET A 125 -8.46 -2.36 19.52
CA MET A 125 -8.35 -1.81 18.17
C MET A 125 -7.83 -2.82 17.16
N ILE A 126 -6.78 -3.56 17.48
CA ILE A 126 -6.19 -4.50 16.54
C ILE A 126 -6.91 -5.85 16.57
N THR A 127 -7.10 -6.44 17.75
CA THR A 127 -7.58 -7.84 17.85
C THR A 127 -9.07 -7.98 17.53
N LYS A 128 -9.89 -6.98 17.84
CA LYS A 128 -11.35 -6.97 17.61
C LYS A 128 -11.79 -5.96 16.55
N SER A 129 -10.82 -5.18 16.04
CA SER A 129 -11.10 -4.05 15.11
C SER A 129 -12.03 -2.99 15.72
N ASP A 130 -11.91 -2.73 17.01
CA ASP A 130 -12.76 -1.80 17.77
C ASP A 130 -12.62 -0.36 17.23
N ASN A 131 -13.77 0.26 16.87
CA ASN A 131 -13.80 1.57 16.26
C ASN A 131 -13.70 2.70 17.31
N GLU A 132 -14.27 2.53 18.49
CA GLU A 132 -14.19 3.54 19.56
C GLU A 132 -12.77 3.65 20.10
N ALA A 133 -12.10 2.51 20.28
CA ALA A 133 -10.68 2.49 20.63
C ALA A 133 -9.83 3.17 19.57
N THR A 134 -10.15 2.96 18.28
CA THR A 134 -9.46 3.62 17.16
C THR A 134 -9.66 5.12 17.21
N THR A 135 -10.89 5.59 17.31
CA THR A 135 -11.22 7.03 17.39
C THR A 135 -10.51 7.69 18.58
N THR A 136 -10.50 7.02 19.73
CA THR A 136 -9.82 7.52 20.91
C THR A 136 -8.32 7.70 20.68
N LEU A 137 -7.64 6.68 20.14
CA LEU A 137 -6.19 6.74 19.88
C LEU A 137 -5.85 7.68 18.72
N TRP A 138 -6.69 7.75 17.68
CA TRP A 138 -6.54 8.70 16.59
C TRP A 138 -6.59 10.15 17.07
N ASN A 139 -7.59 10.47 17.89
CA ASN A 139 -7.75 11.81 18.46
C ASN A 139 -6.60 12.16 19.43
N GLN A 140 -6.14 11.20 20.21
CA GLN A 140 -5.01 11.37 21.12
C GLN A 140 -3.70 11.68 20.36
N LEU A 141 -3.46 11.01 19.24
CA LEU A 141 -2.29 11.26 18.39
C LEU A 141 -2.40 12.59 17.66
N GLY A 142 -3.56 12.88 17.11
CA GLY A 142 -3.80 14.03 16.27
C GLY A 142 -3.07 13.93 14.92
N PRO A 143 -3.40 14.84 13.99
CA PRO A 143 -2.91 14.77 12.60
C PRO A 143 -1.38 14.96 12.52
N THR A 144 -0.80 15.75 13.38
CA THR A 144 0.65 16.06 13.37
C THR A 144 1.49 14.81 13.64
N LYS A 145 1.14 14.02 14.67
CA LYS A 145 1.89 12.81 15.02
C LYS A 145 1.69 11.71 13.99
N ILE A 146 0.47 11.57 13.47
CA ILE A 146 0.18 10.60 12.40
C ILE A 146 0.99 10.93 11.15
N LYS A 147 0.94 12.18 10.65
CA LYS A 147 1.75 12.62 9.51
C LYS A 147 3.25 12.48 9.77
N GLY A 148 3.70 12.78 10.98
CA GLY A 148 5.09 12.59 11.39
C GLY A 148 5.54 11.13 11.31
N PHE A 149 4.71 10.19 11.77
CA PHE A 149 4.97 8.75 11.63
C PHE A 149 5.00 8.33 10.16
N LEU A 150 4.01 8.71 9.36
CA LEU A 150 3.95 8.38 7.93
C LEU A 150 5.23 8.83 7.20
N LYS A 151 5.68 10.05 7.48
CA LYS A 151 6.95 10.57 6.94
C LYS A 151 8.14 9.72 7.39
N ALA A 152 8.25 9.41 8.69
CA ALA A 152 9.34 8.60 9.23
C ALA A 152 9.34 7.17 8.66
N ALA A 153 8.16 6.58 8.46
CA ALA A 153 7.96 5.26 7.88
C ALA A 153 8.15 5.22 6.35
N GLY A 154 8.30 6.38 5.70
CA GLY A 154 8.37 6.48 4.24
C GLY A 154 7.07 6.12 3.52
N MET A 155 5.92 6.18 4.21
CA MET A 155 4.58 5.97 3.65
C MET A 155 4.08 7.23 2.96
N THR A 156 4.73 7.58 1.85
CA THR A 156 4.57 8.88 1.19
C THR A 156 3.29 9.01 0.35
N GLN A 157 2.64 7.89 0.08
CA GLN A 157 1.40 7.83 -0.69
C GLN A 157 0.15 7.77 0.21
N THR A 158 0.34 7.63 1.53
CA THR A 158 -0.74 7.57 2.51
C THR A 158 -1.13 8.97 2.97
N THR A 159 -2.43 9.30 2.88
CA THR A 159 -2.98 10.59 3.30
C THR A 159 -4.02 10.37 4.39
N PRO A 160 -3.83 10.87 5.63
CA PRO A 160 -4.78 10.73 6.71
C PRO A 160 -6.17 11.28 6.35
N GLY A 161 -7.22 10.58 6.76
CA GLY A 161 -8.59 11.05 6.59
C GLY A 161 -8.83 12.34 7.36
N GLU A 162 -9.56 13.26 6.74
CA GLU A 162 -9.92 14.54 7.32
C GLU A 162 -11.06 14.41 8.34
N GLY A 163 -11.24 15.42 9.20
CA GLY A 163 -12.39 15.50 10.12
C GLY A 163 -12.51 14.34 11.12
N GLY A 164 -11.43 13.62 11.39
CA GLY A 164 -11.46 12.46 12.28
C GLY A 164 -11.92 11.15 11.61
N TYR A 165 -12.22 11.18 10.33
CA TYR A 165 -12.65 9.99 9.55
C TYR A 165 -11.45 9.09 9.20
N TRP A 166 -10.84 8.49 10.22
CA TRP A 166 -9.65 7.63 10.06
C TRP A 166 -9.84 6.49 9.04
N GLY A 167 -11.05 5.91 8.92
CA GLY A 167 -11.36 4.87 7.92
C GLY A 167 -11.34 5.36 6.46
N LEU A 168 -11.36 6.68 6.22
CA LEU A 168 -11.21 7.32 4.92
C LEU A 168 -9.76 7.76 4.63
N THR A 169 -8.81 7.36 5.46
CA THR A 169 -7.38 7.50 5.15
C THR A 169 -7.11 6.86 3.80
N GLN A 170 -6.49 7.62 2.89
CA GLN A 170 -6.12 7.11 1.58
C GLN A 170 -4.81 6.32 1.72
N VAL A 171 -4.88 5.02 1.44
CA VAL A 171 -3.73 4.11 1.50
C VAL A 171 -3.46 3.50 0.13
N THR A 172 -2.27 2.96 -0.06
CA THR A 172 -1.87 2.20 -1.23
C THR A 172 -1.33 0.83 -0.83
N ALA A 173 -1.38 -0.15 -1.73
CA ALA A 173 -0.83 -1.47 -1.43
C ALA A 173 0.69 -1.41 -1.16
N HIS A 174 1.42 -0.51 -1.84
CA HIS A 174 2.84 -0.27 -1.57
C HIS A 174 3.11 0.27 -0.16
N ASP A 175 2.31 1.24 0.31
CA ASP A 175 2.52 1.78 1.65
C ASP A 175 2.12 0.78 2.73
N GLU A 176 1.09 -0.05 2.50
CA GLU A 176 0.71 -1.11 3.42
C GLU A 176 1.78 -2.23 3.46
N GLU A 177 2.36 -2.62 2.33
CA GLU A 177 3.51 -3.53 2.29
C GLU A 177 4.71 -2.93 3.03
N ARG A 178 5.01 -1.65 2.81
CA ARG A 178 6.07 -0.93 3.51
C ARG A 178 5.85 -0.91 5.02
N LEU A 179 4.63 -0.70 5.48
CA LEU A 179 4.27 -0.77 6.90
C LEU A 179 4.53 -2.18 7.47
N LEU A 180 4.13 -3.22 6.73
CA LEU A 180 4.38 -4.61 7.12
C LEU A 180 5.89 -4.91 7.16
N ALA A 181 6.65 -4.44 6.17
CA ALA A 181 8.10 -4.57 6.16
C ALA A 181 8.75 -3.85 7.35
N LEU A 182 8.24 -2.66 7.72
CA LEU A 182 8.70 -1.89 8.88
C LEU A 182 8.49 -2.66 10.19
N VAL A 183 7.35 -3.32 10.37
CA VAL A 183 7.06 -4.05 11.62
C VAL A 183 7.73 -5.42 11.68
N THR A 184 8.14 -6.00 10.56
CA THR A 184 8.79 -7.32 10.51
C THR A 184 10.33 -7.27 10.49
N ALA A 185 10.93 -6.20 9.97
CA ALA A 185 12.38 -6.07 9.86
C ALA A 185 12.97 -5.03 10.81
N ARG A 186 14.24 -5.20 11.18
CA ARG A 186 14.99 -4.20 11.96
C ARG A 186 15.10 -2.89 11.18
N ASN A 187 14.85 -1.78 11.86
CA ASN A 187 14.90 -0.45 11.26
C ASN A 187 15.11 0.64 12.32
N SER A 188 15.29 1.90 11.89
CA SER A 188 15.50 3.04 12.78
C SER A 188 14.21 3.73 13.24
N VAL A 189 13.04 3.34 12.71
CA VAL A 189 11.76 3.99 13.00
C VAL A 189 11.08 3.38 14.22
N LEU A 190 10.99 2.04 14.25
CA LEU A 190 10.38 1.30 15.36
C LEU A 190 11.43 0.40 16.04
N SER A 191 11.53 0.51 17.35
CA SER A 191 12.35 -0.40 18.16
C SER A 191 11.87 -1.84 18.05
N ASP A 192 12.76 -2.78 18.38
CA ASP A 192 12.43 -4.21 18.41
C ASP A 192 11.23 -4.51 19.31
N THR A 193 11.12 -3.80 20.44
CA THR A 193 9.99 -3.93 21.37
C THR A 193 8.69 -3.44 20.73
N SER A 194 8.72 -2.29 20.06
CA SER A 194 7.55 -1.74 19.35
C SER A 194 7.09 -2.67 18.23
N ARG A 195 8.01 -3.18 17.42
CA ARG A 195 7.71 -4.11 16.33
C ARG A 195 7.08 -5.41 16.85
N ARG A 196 7.69 -6.02 17.86
CA ARG A 196 7.13 -7.24 18.50
C ARG A 196 5.74 -6.99 19.08
N TYR A 197 5.49 -5.81 19.64
CA TYR A 197 4.17 -5.46 20.16
C TYR A 197 3.11 -5.40 19.04
N VAL A 198 3.41 -4.75 17.90
CA VAL A 198 2.49 -4.71 16.73
C VAL A 198 2.21 -6.13 16.25
N LEU A 199 3.24 -6.93 16.01
CA LEU A 199 3.12 -8.30 15.51
C LEU A 199 2.32 -9.19 16.47
N ASP A 200 2.56 -9.07 17.78
CA ASP A 200 1.80 -9.81 18.81
C ASP A 200 0.29 -9.48 18.73
N ARG A 201 -0.07 -8.23 18.58
CA ARG A 201 -1.48 -7.83 18.46
C ARG A 201 -2.10 -8.31 17.14
N MET A 202 -1.38 -8.21 16.03
CA MET A 202 -1.83 -8.71 14.73
C MET A 202 -1.96 -10.25 14.72
N GLY A 203 -1.13 -10.97 15.48
CA GLY A 203 -1.24 -12.42 15.64
C GLY A 203 -2.47 -12.86 16.45
N LYS A 204 -3.03 -11.96 17.27
CA LYS A 204 -4.16 -12.22 18.17
C LYS A 204 -5.53 -11.71 17.65
N VAL A 205 -5.62 -11.43 16.35
CA VAL A 205 -6.90 -11.09 15.71
C VAL A 205 -7.89 -12.23 15.90
N VAL A 206 -9.11 -11.88 16.30
CA VAL A 206 -10.19 -12.86 16.59
C VAL A 206 -10.51 -13.76 15.40
N PRO A 207 -10.89 -15.04 15.61
CA PRO A 207 -11.09 -16.01 14.55
C PRO A 207 -12.06 -15.54 13.45
N SER A 208 -13.15 -14.85 13.79
CA SER A 208 -14.13 -14.31 12.83
C SER A 208 -13.56 -13.29 11.86
N GLN A 209 -12.39 -12.72 12.14
CA GLN A 209 -11.70 -11.75 11.27
C GLN A 209 -10.39 -12.32 10.68
N ARG A 210 -10.16 -13.62 10.72
CA ARG A 210 -8.95 -14.27 10.15
C ARG A 210 -9.18 -14.79 8.73
N TRP A 211 -9.84 -14.00 7.89
CA TRP A 211 -10.03 -14.23 6.46
C TRP A 211 -9.05 -13.41 5.61
N GLY A 212 -9.08 -13.57 4.31
CA GLY A 212 -8.27 -12.81 3.35
C GLY A 212 -6.88 -13.40 3.16
N VAL A 213 -5.83 -12.61 3.41
CA VAL A 213 -4.44 -13.04 3.14
C VAL A 213 -3.96 -14.28 3.89
N PRO A 214 -4.55 -14.75 5.01
CA PRO A 214 -4.19 -16.06 5.57
C PRO A 214 -4.60 -17.27 4.74
N ALA A 215 -5.49 -17.11 3.75
CA ALA A 215 -6.00 -18.24 2.99
C ALA A 215 -4.88 -18.92 2.17
N GLY A 216 -4.57 -20.17 2.48
CA GLY A 216 -3.50 -20.95 1.87
C GLY A 216 -2.13 -20.77 2.52
N ALA A 217 -2.05 -20.04 3.63
CA ALA A 217 -0.79 -19.90 4.36
C ALA A 217 -0.26 -21.25 4.87
N PRO A 218 1.06 -21.49 4.83
CA PRO A 218 1.65 -22.69 5.40
C PRO A 218 1.35 -22.81 6.89
N ALA A 219 1.04 -24.02 7.37
CA ALA A 219 0.78 -24.28 8.79
C ALA A 219 2.01 -23.95 9.69
N SER A 220 3.21 -23.96 9.11
CA SER A 220 4.46 -23.60 9.79
C SER A 220 4.67 -22.09 9.96
N ALA A 221 3.94 -21.26 9.20
CA ALA A 221 4.08 -19.81 9.29
C ALA A 221 3.31 -19.23 10.48
N THR A 222 3.92 -18.31 11.20
CA THR A 222 3.21 -17.44 12.13
C THR A 222 2.52 -16.32 11.36
N VAL A 223 1.20 -16.24 11.48
CA VAL A 223 0.37 -15.32 10.71
C VAL A 223 -0.03 -14.12 11.56
N GLN A 224 0.39 -12.94 11.15
CA GLN A 224 -0.03 -11.64 11.66
C GLN A 224 -0.86 -10.93 10.59
N LEU A 225 -2.06 -10.45 10.92
CA LEU A 225 -2.93 -9.83 9.92
C LEU A 225 -3.75 -8.67 10.48
N LYS A 226 -4.24 -7.85 9.56
CA LYS A 226 -5.34 -6.91 9.81
C LYS A 226 -6.23 -6.83 8.59
N ASN A 227 -7.53 -6.93 8.80
CA ASN A 227 -8.54 -6.75 7.78
C ASN A 227 -9.26 -5.42 7.93
N GLY A 228 -9.83 -4.93 6.83
CA GLY A 228 -10.67 -3.76 6.78
C GLY A 228 -11.80 -3.94 5.77
N TRP A 229 -12.97 -3.40 6.07
CA TRP A 229 -14.09 -3.37 5.14
C TRP A 229 -14.94 -2.12 5.40
N LEU A 230 -15.48 -1.56 4.33
CA LEU A 230 -16.28 -0.34 4.36
C LEU A 230 -17.22 -0.34 3.15
N GLU A 231 -18.52 -0.22 3.39
CA GLU A 231 -19.48 0.00 2.34
C GLU A 231 -19.59 1.49 1.99
N ARG A 232 -19.70 1.79 0.69
CA ARG A 232 -19.95 3.14 0.17
C ARG A 232 -21.16 3.12 -0.73
N SER A 233 -22.12 3.99 -0.47
CA SER A 233 -23.43 4.01 -1.13
C SER A 233 -23.38 4.08 -2.66
N ASN A 234 -22.35 4.69 -3.23
CA ASN A 234 -22.20 4.91 -4.66
C ASN A 234 -21.11 4.08 -5.35
N ARG A 235 -20.36 3.26 -4.60
CA ARG A 235 -19.18 2.53 -5.12
C ARG A 235 -19.01 1.14 -4.54
N GLY A 236 -20.01 0.57 -3.90
CA GLY A 236 -19.95 -0.76 -3.30
C GLY A 236 -18.97 -0.88 -2.12
N TRP A 237 -18.45 -2.08 -1.92
CA TRP A 237 -17.58 -2.40 -0.80
C TRP A 237 -16.11 -2.17 -1.13
N ARG A 238 -15.38 -1.68 -0.12
CA ARG A 238 -13.93 -1.77 0.01
C ARG A 238 -13.65 -2.93 0.92
N VAL A 239 -12.82 -3.85 0.48
CA VAL A 239 -12.41 -5.00 1.30
C VAL A 239 -10.91 -5.13 1.21
N HIS A 240 -10.24 -5.16 2.37
CA HIS A 240 -8.79 -5.15 2.44
C HIS A 240 -8.29 -6.21 3.40
N SER A 241 -7.15 -6.77 3.09
CA SER A 241 -6.43 -7.68 3.98
C SER A 241 -4.94 -7.47 3.81
N ILE A 242 -4.26 -7.22 4.91
CA ILE A 242 -2.80 -7.09 4.97
C ILE A 242 -2.25 -8.06 5.99
N GLY A 243 -1.11 -8.66 5.72
CA GLY A 243 -0.53 -9.63 6.65
C GLY A 243 0.94 -9.91 6.43
N ALA A 244 1.58 -10.34 7.50
CA ALA A 244 2.94 -10.83 7.52
C ALA A 244 2.95 -12.32 7.91
N PHE A 245 3.87 -13.06 7.31
CA PHE A 245 4.05 -14.49 7.47
C PHE A 245 5.50 -14.72 7.86
N THR A 246 5.72 -15.11 9.12
CA THR A 246 7.05 -15.15 9.74
C THR A 246 7.35 -16.49 10.40
N GLY A 247 8.62 -16.73 10.72
CA GLY A 247 9.06 -17.93 11.44
C GLY A 247 9.28 -19.16 10.55
N LYS A 248 10.12 -20.08 10.99
CA LYS A 248 10.42 -21.36 10.31
C LYS A 248 10.73 -21.24 8.81
N GLY A 249 11.56 -20.26 8.43
CA GLY A 249 11.94 -20.03 7.03
C GLY A 249 10.96 -19.14 6.23
N HIS A 250 9.94 -18.58 6.88
CA HIS A 250 9.02 -17.64 6.27
C HIS A 250 9.35 -16.21 6.68
N ASP A 251 9.44 -15.32 5.71
CA ASP A 251 9.65 -13.88 5.93
C ASP A 251 9.08 -13.06 4.75
N TYR A 252 7.74 -13.08 4.62
CA TYR A 252 7.07 -12.38 3.54
C TYR A 252 5.81 -11.64 4.00
N GLN A 253 5.42 -10.66 3.21
CA GLN A 253 4.29 -9.79 3.45
C GLN A 253 3.38 -9.76 2.22
N ILE A 254 2.05 -9.68 2.46
CA ILE A 254 1.02 -9.57 1.44
C ILE A 254 0.07 -8.44 1.83
N ALA A 255 -0.13 -7.49 0.93
CA ALA A 255 -1.19 -6.49 1.01
C ALA A 255 -2.09 -6.62 -0.23
N VAL A 256 -3.38 -6.87 -0.01
CA VAL A 256 -4.40 -6.89 -1.08
C VAL A 256 -5.52 -5.94 -0.69
N LEU A 257 -5.74 -4.96 -1.55
CA LEU A 257 -6.78 -3.95 -1.40
C LEU A 257 -7.79 -4.09 -2.54
N THR A 258 -9.09 -4.08 -2.24
CA THR A 258 -10.14 -4.13 -3.26
C THR A 258 -11.12 -2.97 -3.12
N ASP A 259 -11.71 -2.58 -4.23
CA ASP A 259 -12.74 -1.55 -4.36
C ASP A 259 -13.77 -2.00 -5.39
N ASP A 260 -14.93 -1.35 -5.37
CA ASP A 260 -16.05 -1.61 -6.30
C ASP A 260 -16.65 -3.02 -6.16
N ASP A 261 -16.46 -3.69 -5.03
CA ASP A 261 -17.06 -4.99 -4.76
C ASP A 261 -18.59 -4.87 -4.58
N LYS A 262 -19.39 -5.67 -5.29
CA LYS A 262 -20.86 -5.65 -5.14
C LYS A 262 -21.30 -6.12 -3.76
N LYS A 263 -20.58 -7.07 -3.19
CA LYS A 263 -20.78 -7.62 -1.84
C LYS A 263 -19.43 -7.75 -1.14
N MET A 264 -19.43 -7.66 0.18
CA MET A 264 -18.21 -7.86 0.96
C MET A 264 -17.52 -9.20 0.62
N ASN A 265 -18.29 -10.26 0.41
CA ASN A 265 -17.74 -11.58 0.08
C ASN A 265 -17.02 -11.63 -1.27
N ASP A 266 -17.36 -10.76 -2.22
CA ASP A 266 -16.68 -10.73 -3.52
C ASP A 266 -15.21 -10.26 -3.33
N GLY A 267 -15.02 -9.21 -2.54
CA GLY A 267 -13.70 -8.76 -2.14
C GLY A 267 -12.93 -9.80 -1.32
N VAL A 268 -13.58 -10.43 -0.31
CA VAL A 268 -12.97 -11.51 0.47
C VAL A 268 -12.48 -12.65 -0.44
N ASN A 269 -13.33 -13.10 -1.36
CA ASN A 269 -13.01 -14.18 -2.31
C ASN A 269 -11.87 -13.78 -3.27
N THR A 270 -11.84 -12.52 -3.71
CA THR A 270 -10.77 -11.98 -4.55
C THR A 270 -9.44 -12.02 -3.81
N ILE A 271 -9.41 -11.48 -2.59
CA ILE A 271 -8.20 -11.48 -1.74
C ILE A 271 -7.70 -12.90 -1.48
N GLN A 272 -8.62 -13.81 -1.11
CA GLN A 272 -8.25 -15.21 -0.82
C GLN A 272 -7.69 -15.94 -2.04
N ALA A 273 -8.20 -15.65 -3.23
CA ALA A 273 -7.67 -16.26 -4.45
C ALA A 273 -6.23 -15.80 -4.73
N VAL A 274 -5.96 -14.48 -4.61
CA VAL A 274 -4.61 -13.94 -4.73
C VAL A 274 -3.69 -14.53 -3.66
N ALA A 275 -4.13 -14.56 -2.41
CA ALA A 275 -3.33 -15.09 -1.30
C ALA A 275 -2.93 -16.56 -1.52
N LYS A 276 -3.88 -17.41 -1.93
CA LYS A 276 -3.61 -18.83 -2.25
C LYS A 276 -2.57 -19.00 -3.36
N ALA A 277 -2.62 -18.18 -4.41
CA ALA A 277 -1.64 -18.20 -5.48
C ALA A 277 -0.25 -17.82 -4.95
N VAL A 278 -0.15 -16.73 -4.19
CA VAL A 278 1.11 -16.26 -3.60
C VAL A 278 1.71 -17.29 -2.65
N HIS A 279 0.90 -17.83 -1.71
CA HIS A 279 1.39 -18.83 -0.76
C HIS A 279 1.91 -20.09 -1.43
N LYS A 280 1.18 -20.61 -2.42
CA LYS A 280 1.58 -21.79 -3.20
C LYS A 280 2.93 -21.57 -3.89
N ASP A 281 3.16 -20.40 -4.44
CA ASP A 281 4.35 -20.13 -5.25
C ASP A 281 5.58 -19.80 -4.40
N LEU A 282 5.40 -19.11 -3.29
CA LEU A 282 6.48 -18.82 -2.34
C LEU A 282 6.87 -20.05 -1.51
N ASN A 283 5.95 -21.01 -1.32
CA ASN A 283 6.17 -22.18 -0.48
C ASN A 283 5.83 -23.46 -1.27
N PRO A 284 6.63 -23.83 -2.29
CA PRO A 284 6.41 -25.08 -3.00
C PRO A 284 6.59 -26.27 -2.04
N ALA A 285 5.73 -27.29 -2.20
CA ALA A 285 5.78 -28.51 -1.40
C ALA A 285 7.11 -29.26 -1.58
#